data_07d90f3548eb7193a857b535870dd91f
#
_entry.id   07d90f3548eb7193a857b535870dd91f
#
_cell.length_a   1.000
_cell.length_b   1.000
_cell.length_c   1.000
_cell.angle_alpha   90.00
_cell.angle_beta   90.00
_cell.angle_gamma   90.00
#
_symmetry.space_group_name_H-M   'P 1'
#
loop_
_entity.id
_entity.type
_entity.pdbx_description
1 polymer ?
#
loop_
_entity_poly.entity_id
_entity_poly.type
_entity_poly.pdbx_seq_one_letter_code
_entity_poly.pdbx_strand_id
1 'polypeptide(L)'
;MNQQLYLDASVIQVFQGASFLCLGDYIPRKAFAVSLFVTDITECNGYVKENTGMSSSKILKKGLDYLSDNLTAVDYDVEYSQVLLSGIPHILDTSIIDVLLEANTIAREAYEEETISTAHLTSAFADLYPDEFMSLMEYFIGDYENRFTTKKPKQEKVIKLTIPSKISSFLFNMSEQYSSDEKECRICGRDSETLQLIRTLMKSTKRNTVLVGPPGVGKTALVEKLTWQIVTGNCPEKLKGLVVLSLDVTAIIAGTQYRGTAEERFAELVRFLDSTPNCILFIDEIHTILGAGACRAGEMDLANSLKPILARGTTRVIGATTSEEYENFFSSDGALKRRFEKIMVNEPHPHEVYSMIRNQIKFLEKEHGVTISRKMIEFVILNASIFNYETSNPDKTLDLIDKSLVIAELANKKHVSRKHVLKNFEYNTQLFKDMPESQKKATAFHEAGHYILYRYSSQLRNITVSAVSIIPTESYLGVNVVEFNSEHLIDPTYDYYVQLIGCYLAGRIAEEMYSNKLNSGASSDLEKANDLAKKVITKFGLLTNFSNNRIYDLETDLFSEKLADEINMKIDKLLKSATEYATQTLENHKKELNILVSQLIVHGILSEDEINKIL
;
A
#
# COMPACT_ATOMS: atom_id res chain seq x y z
N MET A 1 19.35 7.26 -16.71
CA MET A 1 19.31 8.16 -15.54
C MET A 1 20.60 8.03 -14.76
N ASN A 2 21.34 9.13 -14.54
CA ASN A 2 22.53 9.09 -13.68
C ASN A 2 22.04 9.22 -12.21
N GLN A 3 21.59 8.13 -11.62
CA GLN A 3 21.39 8.10 -10.17
C GLN A 3 22.76 7.96 -9.51
N GLN A 4 23.12 8.93 -8.68
CA GLN A 4 24.36 8.85 -7.90
C GLN A 4 24.02 8.07 -6.63
N LEU A 5 24.59 6.85 -6.53
CA LEU A 5 24.43 6.00 -5.34
C LEU A 5 25.61 6.29 -4.38
N TYR A 6 25.30 6.44 -3.11
CA TYR A 6 26.30 6.54 -2.04
C TYR A 6 26.49 5.18 -1.41
N LEU A 7 27.71 4.64 -1.50
CA LEU A 7 28.08 3.31 -1.02
C LEU A 7 28.96 3.43 0.21
N ASP A 8 28.68 2.64 1.24
CA ASP A 8 29.56 2.46 2.38
C ASP A 8 30.89 1.79 1.94
N ALA A 9 31.96 2.02 2.68
CA ALA A 9 33.25 1.37 2.46
C ALA A 9 33.15 -0.17 2.52
N SER A 10 32.23 -0.71 3.32
CA SER A 10 31.96 -2.14 3.41
C SER A 10 31.39 -2.71 2.11
N VAL A 11 30.51 -1.98 1.44
CA VAL A 11 29.94 -2.37 0.14
C VAL A 11 31.02 -2.43 -0.93
N ILE A 12 31.94 -1.46 -0.93
CA ILE A 12 33.09 -1.45 -1.88
C ILE A 12 33.95 -2.71 -1.67
N GLN A 13 34.15 -3.17 -0.44
CA GLN A 13 34.87 -4.40 -0.16
C GLN A 13 34.15 -5.66 -0.68
N VAL A 14 32.81 -5.69 -0.68
CA VAL A 14 32.04 -6.78 -1.31
C VAL A 14 32.33 -6.85 -2.81
N PHE A 15 32.35 -5.71 -3.51
CA PHE A 15 32.68 -5.67 -4.95
C PHE A 15 34.15 -6.04 -5.22
N GLN A 16 35.06 -5.62 -4.37
CA GLN A 16 36.47 -6.04 -4.44
C GLN A 16 36.61 -7.55 -4.22
N GLY A 17 35.87 -8.10 -3.25
CA GLY A 17 35.77 -9.53 -3.01
C GLY A 17 35.22 -10.28 -4.22
N ALA A 18 34.13 -9.78 -4.81
CA ALA A 18 33.53 -10.36 -6.00
C ALA A 18 34.50 -10.35 -7.20
N SER A 19 35.19 -9.23 -7.42
CA SER A 19 36.21 -9.10 -8.46
C SER A 19 37.39 -10.06 -8.24
N PHE A 20 37.81 -10.26 -7.00
CA PHE A 20 38.86 -11.25 -6.66
C PHE A 20 38.42 -12.70 -6.93
N LEU A 21 37.16 -13.01 -6.76
CA LEU A 21 36.57 -14.34 -7.03
C LEU A 21 36.42 -14.64 -8.53
N CYS A 22 36.49 -13.61 -9.39
CA CYS A 22 36.33 -13.72 -10.83
C CYS A 22 37.68 -13.73 -11.55
N LEU A 23 37.75 -14.43 -12.68
CA LEU A 23 38.90 -14.43 -13.58
C LEU A 23 38.70 -13.36 -14.67
N GLY A 24 38.63 -12.07 -14.31
CA GLY A 24 38.46 -10.99 -15.28
C GLY A 24 37.79 -9.73 -14.71
N ASP A 25 37.55 -8.76 -15.59
CA ASP A 25 36.99 -7.45 -15.22
C ASP A 25 35.45 -7.47 -15.07
N TYR A 26 34.80 -8.58 -15.46
CA TYR A 26 33.36 -8.76 -15.38
C TYR A 26 32.95 -9.52 -14.12
N ILE A 27 31.99 -9.01 -13.38
CA ILE A 27 31.46 -9.60 -12.16
C ILE A 27 30.07 -10.20 -12.45
N PRO A 28 29.97 -11.55 -12.60
CA PRO A 28 28.67 -12.20 -12.73
C PRO A 28 27.92 -12.22 -11.39
N ARG A 29 26.59 -12.25 -11.44
CA ARG A 29 25.73 -12.25 -10.26
C ARG A 29 26.10 -13.33 -9.24
N LYS A 30 26.41 -14.54 -9.67
CA LYS A 30 26.82 -15.63 -8.77
C LYS A 30 28.09 -15.32 -7.97
N ALA A 31 29.09 -14.69 -8.58
CA ALA A 31 30.29 -14.27 -7.88
C ALA A 31 30.01 -13.13 -6.89
N PHE A 32 29.17 -12.19 -7.27
CA PHE A 32 28.68 -11.16 -6.36
C PHE A 32 27.92 -11.78 -5.17
N ALA A 33 26.98 -12.70 -5.42
CA ALA A 33 26.24 -13.40 -4.39
C ALA A 33 27.15 -14.14 -3.39
N VAL A 34 28.14 -14.88 -3.90
CA VAL A 34 29.14 -15.57 -3.04
C VAL A 34 29.96 -14.57 -2.24
N SER A 35 30.29 -13.40 -2.80
CA SER A 35 31.07 -12.38 -2.07
C SER A 35 30.36 -11.86 -0.83
N LEU A 36 29.01 -11.84 -0.80
CA LEU A 36 28.23 -11.51 0.40
C LEU A 36 28.49 -12.50 1.55
N PHE A 37 28.83 -13.75 1.26
CA PHE A 37 29.10 -14.78 2.26
C PHE A 37 30.57 -14.87 2.68
N VAL A 38 31.51 -14.54 1.80
CA VAL A 38 32.94 -14.73 2.07
C VAL A 38 33.66 -13.48 2.58
N THR A 39 33.09 -12.30 2.36
CA THR A 39 33.69 -11.02 2.82
C THR A 39 33.46 -10.83 4.33
N ASP A 40 34.55 -10.67 5.09
CA ASP A 40 34.56 -10.69 6.56
C ASP A 40 33.64 -9.68 7.27
N ILE A 41 33.27 -8.62 6.59
CA ILE A 41 32.50 -7.51 7.15
C ILE A 41 30.98 -7.60 6.85
N THR A 42 30.53 -8.67 6.19
CA THR A 42 29.11 -8.84 5.86
C THR A 42 28.36 -9.58 6.96
N GLU A 43 27.08 -9.33 7.04
CA GLU A 43 26.16 -10.02 7.96
C GLU A 43 26.10 -11.52 7.65
N CYS A 44 26.10 -11.88 6.36
CA CYS A 44 26.12 -13.28 5.94
C CYS A 44 27.39 -14.02 6.43
N ASN A 45 28.57 -13.39 6.32
CA ASN A 45 29.82 -13.99 6.82
C ASN A 45 29.80 -14.15 8.34
N GLY A 46 29.33 -13.11 9.06
CA GLY A 46 29.15 -13.17 10.51
C GLY A 46 28.22 -14.31 10.92
N TYR A 47 27.10 -14.43 10.25
CA TYR A 47 26.11 -15.48 10.49
C TYR A 47 26.67 -16.89 10.21
N VAL A 48 27.43 -17.06 9.11
CA VAL A 48 28.13 -18.34 8.82
C VAL A 48 29.13 -18.70 9.92
N LYS A 49 29.93 -17.73 10.39
CA LYS A 49 30.90 -17.96 11.47
C LYS A 49 30.22 -18.40 12.77
N GLU A 50 29.18 -17.73 13.16
CA GLU A 50 28.43 -18.04 14.39
C GLU A 50 27.79 -19.43 14.35
N ASN A 51 27.24 -19.83 13.19
CA ASN A 51 26.53 -21.10 13.06
C ASN A 51 27.40 -22.30 12.74
N THR A 52 28.58 -22.09 12.13
CA THR A 52 29.46 -23.19 11.72
C THR A 52 30.77 -23.27 12.52
N GLY A 53 31.19 -22.19 13.18
CA GLY A 53 32.50 -22.07 13.81
C GLY A 53 33.65 -22.02 12.80
N MET A 54 33.39 -21.78 11.51
CA MET A 54 34.44 -21.72 10.49
C MET A 54 35.24 -20.41 10.59
N SER A 55 36.55 -20.50 10.30
CA SER A 55 37.39 -19.31 10.10
C SER A 55 37.12 -18.69 8.72
N SER A 56 37.40 -17.37 8.58
CA SER A 56 37.28 -16.64 7.32
C SER A 56 37.96 -17.33 6.13
N SER A 57 39.19 -17.89 6.38
CA SER A 57 39.91 -18.63 5.34
C SER A 57 39.21 -19.90 4.86
N LYS A 58 38.50 -20.60 5.76
CA LYS A 58 37.69 -21.78 5.39
C LYS A 58 36.44 -21.39 4.66
N ILE A 59 35.79 -20.29 5.05
CA ILE A 59 34.59 -19.76 4.35
C ILE A 59 34.98 -19.31 2.96
N LEU A 60 36.09 -18.56 2.79
CA LEU A 60 36.60 -18.15 1.49
C LEU A 60 36.89 -19.35 0.59
N LYS A 61 37.60 -20.40 1.12
CA LYS A 61 37.86 -21.61 0.36
C LYS A 61 36.54 -22.27 -0.11
N LYS A 62 35.58 -22.38 0.78
CA LYS A 62 34.26 -22.94 0.45
C LYS A 62 33.54 -22.15 -0.64
N GLY A 63 33.66 -20.82 -0.62
CA GLY A 63 33.12 -19.96 -1.70
C GLY A 63 33.80 -20.19 -3.05
N LEU A 64 35.12 -20.31 -3.06
CA LEU A 64 35.89 -20.64 -4.26
C LEU A 64 35.51 -22.03 -4.83
N ASP A 65 35.37 -23.03 -3.96
CA ASP A 65 34.93 -24.37 -4.35
C ASP A 65 33.51 -24.32 -4.97
N TYR A 66 32.57 -23.56 -4.36
CA TYR A 66 31.24 -23.37 -4.90
C TYR A 66 31.25 -22.75 -6.31
N LEU A 67 32.04 -21.70 -6.52
CA LEU A 67 32.12 -21.03 -7.82
C LEU A 67 32.75 -21.92 -8.88
N SER A 68 33.79 -22.72 -8.51
CA SER A 68 34.41 -23.65 -9.46
C SER A 68 33.41 -24.68 -9.99
N ASP A 69 32.45 -25.08 -9.17
CA ASP A 69 31.46 -26.09 -9.53
C ASP A 69 30.21 -25.51 -10.21
N ASN A 70 29.87 -24.24 -9.95
CA ASN A 70 28.61 -23.64 -10.35
C ASN A 70 28.71 -22.46 -11.32
N LEU A 71 29.91 -21.89 -11.54
CA LEU A 71 30.12 -20.81 -12.50
C LEU A 71 30.40 -21.38 -13.88
N THR A 72 29.57 -21.06 -14.84
CA THR A 72 29.65 -21.58 -16.22
C THR A 72 29.91 -20.46 -17.23
N ALA A 73 30.28 -20.82 -18.47
CA ALA A 73 30.44 -19.85 -19.54
C ALA A 73 29.17 -19.05 -19.84
N VAL A 74 28.00 -19.61 -19.57
CA VAL A 74 26.69 -18.93 -19.72
C VAL A 74 26.53 -17.77 -18.75
N ASP A 75 27.15 -17.82 -17.56
CA ASP A 75 27.08 -16.71 -16.60
C ASP A 75 27.87 -15.47 -17.06
N TYR A 76 28.68 -15.58 -18.11
CA TYR A 76 29.42 -14.48 -18.74
C TYR A 76 28.78 -13.99 -20.06
N ASP A 77 27.70 -14.60 -20.52
CA ASP A 77 26.98 -14.25 -21.77
C ASP A 77 25.60 -13.63 -21.45
N VAL A 78 25.60 -12.65 -20.55
CA VAL A 78 24.40 -11.89 -20.14
C VAL A 78 24.60 -10.40 -20.37
N GLU A 79 23.50 -9.64 -20.33
CA GLU A 79 23.58 -8.17 -20.40
C GLU A 79 24.42 -7.61 -19.25
N TYR A 80 25.31 -6.68 -19.58
CA TYR A 80 26.22 -6.06 -18.62
C TYR A 80 26.20 -4.53 -18.71
N SER A 81 26.59 -3.90 -17.63
CA SER A 81 26.75 -2.44 -17.57
C SER A 81 28.07 -2.08 -16.91
N GLN A 82 28.69 -1.01 -17.41
CA GLN A 82 29.90 -0.47 -16.81
C GLN A 82 29.53 0.54 -15.72
N VAL A 83 30.01 0.30 -14.50
CA VAL A 83 29.76 1.15 -13.33
C VAL A 83 31.09 1.61 -12.74
N LEU A 84 31.16 2.88 -12.35
CA LEU A 84 32.32 3.45 -11.65
C LEU A 84 32.08 3.36 -10.13
N LEU A 85 32.84 2.49 -9.47
CA LEU A 85 32.84 2.37 -8.03
C LEU A 85 34.13 2.99 -7.47
N SER A 86 34.02 4.06 -6.71
CA SER A 86 35.18 4.81 -6.18
C SER A 86 36.20 5.22 -7.25
N GLY A 87 35.75 5.53 -8.46
CA GLY A 87 36.60 5.90 -9.58
C GLY A 87 37.22 4.74 -10.36
N ILE A 88 36.97 3.49 -9.96
CA ILE A 88 37.43 2.29 -10.66
C ILE A 88 36.29 1.73 -11.51
N PRO A 89 36.48 1.53 -12.82
CA PRO A 89 35.46 0.94 -13.67
C PRO A 89 35.31 -0.56 -13.38
N HIS A 90 34.08 -1.01 -13.19
CA HIS A 90 33.68 -2.41 -13.08
C HIS A 90 32.64 -2.74 -14.12
N ILE A 91 32.73 -3.92 -14.71
CA ILE A 91 31.72 -4.47 -15.61
C ILE A 91 30.85 -5.43 -14.79
N LEU A 92 29.59 -5.07 -14.59
CA LEU A 92 28.67 -5.82 -13.73
C LEU A 92 27.56 -6.46 -14.57
N ASP A 93 27.12 -7.64 -14.16
CA ASP A 93 25.82 -8.19 -14.57
C ASP A 93 24.71 -7.16 -14.27
N THR A 94 23.82 -6.91 -15.21
CA THR A 94 22.74 -5.93 -15.05
C THR A 94 21.86 -6.22 -13.85
N SER A 95 21.70 -7.49 -13.49
CA SER A 95 20.95 -7.90 -12.29
C SER A 95 21.57 -7.43 -10.97
N ILE A 96 22.89 -7.13 -10.94
CA ILE A 96 23.56 -6.54 -9.76
C ILE A 96 23.16 -5.07 -9.59
N ILE A 97 22.89 -4.39 -10.70
CA ILE A 97 22.38 -3.01 -10.66
C ILE A 97 20.99 -2.97 -10.04
N ASP A 98 20.14 -3.95 -10.36
CA ASP A 98 18.82 -4.07 -9.74
C ASP A 98 18.95 -4.28 -8.21
N VAL A 99 19.93 -5.09 -7.77
CA VAL A 99 20.22 -5.26 -6.33
C VAL A 99 20.69 -3.94 -5.69
N LEU A 100 21.54 -3.17 -6.37
CA LEU A 100 21.99 -1.87 -5.86
C LEU A 100 20.86 -0.84 -5.77
N LEU A 101 19.96 -0.82 -6.74
CA LEU A 101 18.80 0.07 -6.74
C LEU A 101 17.82 -0.31 -5.63
N GLU A 102 17.56 -1.60 -5.45
CA GLU A 102 16.72 -2.09 -4.37
C GLU A 102 17.35 -1.83 -3.00
N ALA A 103 18.66 -2.05 -2.84
CA ALA A 103 19.38 -1.74 -1.61
C ALA A 103 19.35 -0.25 -1.26
N ASN A 104 19.38 0.64 -2.28
CA ASN A 104 19.24 2.08 -2.08
C ASN A 104 17.80 2.44 -1.63
N THR A 105 16.79 1.75 -2.17
CA THR A 105 15.41 1.90 -1.75
C THR A 105 15.24 1.47 -0.29
N ILE A 106 15.77 0.31 0.08
CA ILE A 106 15.75 -0.20 1.46
C ILE A 106 16.48 0.76 2.41
N ALA A 107 17.66 1.28 2.04
CA ALA A 107 18.40 2.21 2.87
C ALA A 107 17.61 3.48 3.19
N ARG A 108 16.99 4.06 2.18
CA ARG A 108 16.22 5.31 2.31
C ARG A 108 14.88 5.11 3.01
N GLU A 109 14.15 4.07 2.64
CA GLU A 109 12.77 3.88 3.09
C GLU A 109 12.67 3.18 4.46
N ALA A 110 13.52 2.17 4.71
CA ALA A 110 13.45 1.41 5.94
C ALA A 110 14.35 1.96 7.06
N TYR A 111 15.47 2.60 6.70
CA TYR A 111 16.50 3.03 7.65
C TYR A 111 16.76 4.54 7.65
N GLU A 112 16.13 5.30 6.73
CA GLU A 112 16.36 6.76 6.58
C GLU A 112 17.84 7.11 6.33
N GLU A 113 18.59 6.19 5.71
CA GLU A 113 20.02 6.33 5.42
C GLU A 113 20.24 6.73 3.97
N GLU A 114 21.17 7.66 3.72
CA GLU A 114 21.58 8.05 2.36
C GLU A 114 22.62 7.09 1.76
N THR A 115 23.23 6.23 2.58
CA THR A 115 24.34 5.38 2.22
C THR A 115 23.96 3.91 2.28
N ILE A 116 24.22 3.18 1.19
CA ILE A 116 23.96 1.73 1.12
C ILE A 116 25.02 0.99 1.94
N SER A 117 24.59 0.17 2.91
CA SER A 117 25.42 -0.74 3.70
C SER A 117 25.35 -2.18 3.16
N THR A 118 26.19 -3.07 3.73
CA THR A 118 26.16 -4.51 3.40
C THR A 118 24.85 -5.18 3.84
N ALA A 119 24.22 -4.70 4.91
CA ALA A 119 22.90 -5.17 5.35
C ALA A 119 21.83 -4.89 4.30
N HIS A 120 21.83 -3.68 3.72
CA HIS A 120 20.91 -3.31 2.65
C HIS A 120 21.11 -4.15 1.40
N LEU A 121 22.37 -4.40 1.01
CA LEU A 121 22.71 -5.29 -0.12
C LEU A 121 22.22 -6.73 0.11
N THR A 122 22.46 -7.25 1.30
CA THR A 122 22.06 -8.62 1.65
C THR A 122 20.55 -8.77 1.62
N SER A 123 19.80 -7.80 2.17
CA SER A 123 18.34 -7.80 2.13
C SER A 123 17.82 -7.70 0.70
N ALA A 124 18.33 -6.76 -0.09
CA ALA A 124 17.95 -6.61 -1.49
C ALA A 124 18.22 -7.86 -2.34
N PHE A 125 19.38 -8.50 -2.12
CA PHE A 125 19.69 -9.73 -2.83
C PHE A 125 18.77 -10.89 -2.41
N ALA A 126 18.48 -11.03 -1.13
CA ALA A 126 17.55 -12.04 -0.62
C ALA A 126 16.12 -11.84 -1.15
N ASP A 127 15.69 -10.59 -1.30
CA ASP A 127 14.35 -10.25 -1.80
C ASP A 127 14.22 -10.47 -3.32
N LEU A 128 15.23 -10.10 -4.10
CA LEU A 128 15.21 -10.23 -5.56
C LEU A 128 15.52 -11.66 -6.04
N TYR A 129 16.39 -12.38 -5.32
CA TYR A 129 16.87 -13.72 -5.69
C TYR A 129 16.78 -14.72 -4.53
N PRO A 130 15.58 -14.97 -3.98
CA PRO A 130 15.41 -15.79 -2.77
C PRO A 130 15.91 -17.22 -2.92
N ASP A 131 15.68 -17.86 -4.07
CA ASP A 131 16.11 -19.24 -4.31
C ASP A 131 17.64 -19.36 -4.35
N GLU A 132 18.32 -18.41 -4.98
CA GLU A 132 19.80 -18.37 -5.06
C GLU A 132 20.40 -18.06 -3.69
N PHE A 133 19.81 -17.12 -2.95
CA PHE A 133 20.23 -16.79 -1.59
C PHE A 133 20.08 -17.99 -0.64
N MET A 134 18.94 -18.67 -0.68
CA MET A 134 18.69 -19.87 0.14
C MET A 134 19.62 -21.01 -0.21
N SER A 135 19.92 -21.24 -1.50
CA SER A 135 20.87 -22.24 -1.96
C SER A 135 22.29 -21.98 -1.43
N LEU A 136 22.71 -20.71 -1.40
CA LEU A 136 23.99 -20.31 -0.81
C LEU A 136 24.01 -20.48 0.71
N MET A 137 22.92 -20.12 1.38
CA MET A 137 22.78 -20.33 2.84
C MET A 137 22.92 -21.82 3.17
N GLU A 138 22.23 -22.70 2.44
CA GLU A 138 22.31 -24.15 2.61
C GLU A 138 23.74 -24.67 2.35
N TYR A 139 24.38 -24.20 1.29
CA TYR A 139 25.74 -24.59 0.98
C TYR A 139 26.75 -24.19 2.08
N PHE A 140 26.69 -22.95 2.57
CA PHE A 140 27.66 -22.46 3.56
C PHE A 140 27.43 -23.00 4.97
N ILE A 141 26.18 -23.16 5.38
CA ILE A 141 25.81 -23.54 6.75
C ILE A 141 25.50 -25.04 6.85
N GLY A 142 25.16 -25.70 5.72
CA GLY A 142 24.62 -27.07 5.68
C GLY A 142 23.17 -27.08 6.19
N ASP A 143 22.50 -28.20 6.04
CA ASP A 143 21.07 -28.43 6.35
C ASP A 143 20.42 -27.33 7.23
N TYR A 144 20.19 -26.15 6.63
CA TYR A 144 19.67 -24.95 7.28
C TYR A 144 18.31 -25.24 7.91
N GLU A 145 17.47 -25.97 7.19
CA GLU A 145 16.15 -26.38 7.66
C GLU A 145 16.22 -27.28 8.91
N ASN A 146 17.22 -28.16 9.02
CA ASN A 146 17.35 -29.07 10.17
C ASN A 146 17.97 -28.41 11.40
N ARG A 147 18.73 -27.32 11.29
CA ARG A 147 19.34 -26.65 12.45
C ARG A 147 18.42 -25.64 13.14
N PHE A 148 17.50 -25.03 12.40
CA PHE A 148 16.42 -24.25 12.99
C PHE A 148 15.31 -25.12 13.59
N THR A 149 15.19 -26.39 13.15
CA THR A 149 14.28 -27.36 13.77
C THR A 149 14.81 -27.99 15.06
N THR A 150 16.11 -27.84 15.42
CA THR A 150 16.67 -28.44 16.64
C THR A 150 16.56 -27.58 17.90
N LYS A 151 16.23 -26.31 17.80
CA LYS A 151 15.48 -25.62 18.84
C LYS A 151 14.04 -25.47 18.32
N LYS A 152 13.28 -26.58 18.29
CA LYS A 152 11.83 -26.43 18.46
C LYS A 152 11.69 -25.44 19.61
N PRO A 153 11.12 -24.23 19.41
CA PRO A 153 10.59 -23.52 20.55
C PRO A 153 9.77 -24.59 21.24
N LYS A 154 10.01 -24.85 22.55
CA LYS A 154 9.13 -25.71 23.33
C LYS A 154 7.76 -25.35 22.83
N GLN A 155 7.05 -26.33 22.27
CA GLN A 155 5.65 -26.15 21.89
C GLN A 155 4.98 -25.60 23.15
N GLU A 156 4.94 -24.29 23.28
CA GLU A 156 4.05 -23.67 24.22
C GLU A 156 2.70 -24.06 23.65
N LYS A 157 2.08 -25.01 24.33
CA LYS A 157 0.77 -25.54 24.03
C LYS A 157 -0.10 -24.35 23.63
N VAL A 158 -0.55 -24.32 22.37
CA VAL A 158 -1.66 -23.45 21.99
C VAL A 158 -2.67 -23.62 23.12
N ILE A 159 -2.88 -22.57 23.90
CA ILE A 159 -3.77 -22.63 25.05
C ILE A 159 -5.12 -22.97 24.45
N LYS A 160 -5.59 -24.21 24.60
CA LYS A 160 -6.93 -24.62 24.19
C LYS A 160 -7.89 -23.86 25.09
N LEU A 161 -8.28 -22.69 24.61
CA LEU A 161 -9.28 -21.88 25.31
C LEU A 161 -10.66 -22.45 25.00
N THR A 162 -11.30 -23.04 25.98
CA THR A 162 -12.67 -23.53 25.81
C THR A 162 -13.64 -22.36 25.97
N ILE A 163 -14.24 -21.94 24.87
CA ILE A 163 -15.28 -20.90 24.85
C ILE A 163 -16.59 -21.55 25.36
N PRO A 164 -17.23 -20.99 26.40
CA PRO A 164 -18.51 -21.50 26.91
C PRO A 164 -19.59 -21.50 25.82
N SER A 165 -20.44 -22.53 25.80
CA SER A 165 -21.49 -22.69 24.78
C SER A 165 -22.47 -21.51 24.67
N LYS A 166 -22.64 -20.75 25.74
CA LYS A 166 -23.51 -19.57 25.77
C LYS A 166 -22.98 -18.39 24.95
N ILE A 167 -21.65 -18.30 24.76
CA ILE A 167 -20.98 -17.19 24.03
C ILE A 167 -20.34 -17.67 22.74
N SER A 168 -20.27 -18.97 22.47
CA SER A 168 -19.65 -19.55 21.27
C SER A 168 -20.40 -19.20 19.97
N SER A 169 -21.64 -18.71 20.05
CA SER A 169 -22.42 -18.29 18.90
C SER A 169 -21.98 -16.90 18.34
N PHE A 170 -21.24 -16.12 19.12
CA PHE A 170 -20.82 -14.77 18.74
C PHE A 170 -19.36 -14.44 19.11
N LEU A 171 -18.63 -15.39 19.70
CA LEU A 171 -17.20 -15.24 20.01
C LEU A 171 -16.41 -16.38 19.35
N PHE A 172 -15.46 -16.03 18.49
CA PHE A 172 -14.68 -16.99 17.71
C PHE A 172 -13.20 -16.90 18.06
N ASN A 173 -12.53 -18.04 18.17
CA ASN A 173 -11.10 -18.10 18.40
C ASN A 173 -10.34 -18.03 17.05
N MET A 174 -9.83 -16.85 16.69
CA MET A 174 -9.05 -16.66 15.47
C MET A 174 -7.74 -17.45 15.51
N SER A 175 -7.15 -17.67 16.68
CA SER A 175 -5.90 -18.42 16.81
C SER A 175 -6.01 -19.87 16.39
N GLU A 176 -7.21 -20.48 16.40
CA GLU A 176 -7.44 -21.85 15.94
C GLU A 176 -7.39 -22.02 14.43
N GLN A 177 -7.46 -20.91 13.68
CA GLN A 177 -7.35 -20.94 12.21
C GLN A 177 -5.93 -21.19 11.72
N TYR A 178 -4.93 -21.01 12.59
CA TYR A 178 -3.53 -21.13 12.27
C TYR A 178 -2.88 -22.29 13.02
N SER A 179 -1.94 -22.98 12.33
CA SER A 179 -1.10 -23.99 12.95
C SER A 179 0.24 -23.37 13.35
N SER A 180 0.81 -23.85 14.47
CA SER A 180 2.18 -23.48 14.86
C SER A 180 3.24 -23.87 13.81
N ASP A 181 2.91 -24.82 12.94
CA ASP A 181 3.77 -25.32 11.88
C ASP A 181 3.54 -24.59 10.53
N GLU A 182 2.63 -23.60 10.47
CA GLU A 182 2.36 -22.82 9.27
C GLU A 182 3.51 -21.86 8.97
N LYS A 183 4.33 -22.23 7.99
CA LYS A 183 5.58 -21.51 7.66
C LYS A 183 5.35 -20.17 6.96
N GLU A 184 4.25 -20.01 6.22
CA GLU A 184 3.98 -18.82 5.41
C GLU A 184 2.72 -18.09 5.89
N CYS A 185 2.86 -16.80 6.14
CA CYS A 185 1.71 -15.94 6.33
C CYS A 185 1.01 -15.69 5.00
N ARG A 186 -0.30 -15.85 4.95
CA ARG A 186 -1.10 -15.53 3.75
C ARG A 186 -1.12 -14.03 3.46
N ILE A 187 -0.89 -13.23 4.50
CA ILE A 187 -0.98 -11.77 4.46
C ILE A 187 0.43 -11.19 4.48
N CYS A 188 0.76 -10.45 3.44
CA CYS A 188 2.03 -9.75 3.28
C CYS A 188 1.85 -8.24 3.41
N GLY A 189 2.96 -7.51 3.61
CA GLY A 189 2.94 -6.05 3.76
C GLY A 189 2.36 -5.56 5.09
N ARG A 190 2.11 -4.27 5.20
CA ARG A 190 1.61 -3.61 6.43
C ARG A 190 2.53 -3.78 7.64
N ASP A 191 3.84 -3.80 7.42
CA ASP A 191 4.80 -4.07 8.49
C ASP A 191 4.88 -2.90 9.48
N SER A 192 4.77 -1.66 8.99
CA SER A 192 4.71 -0.44 9.80
C SER A 192 3.48 -0.42 10.72
N GLU A 193 2.30 -0.69 10.17
CA GLU A 193 1.05 -0.74 10.92
C GLU A 193 1.04 -1.93 11.90
N THR A 194 1.58 -3.09 11.47
CA THR A 194 1.75 -4.27 12.34
C THR A 194 2.66 -3.93 13.52
N LEU A 195 3.77 -3.25 13.28
CA LEU A 195 4.70 -2.83 14.33
C LEU A 195 4.06 -1.82 15.30
N GLN A 196 3.31 -0.84 14.78
CA GLN A 196 2.56 0.11 15.61
C GLN A 196 1.52 -0.61 16.48
N LEU A 197 0.81 -1.60 15.91
CA LEU A 197 -0.16 -2.43 16.64
C LEU A 197 0.52 -3.22 17.77
N ILE A 198 1.62 -3.90 17.48
CA ILE A 198 2.43 -4.63 18.46
C ILE A 198 2.92 -3.69 19.57
N ARG A 199 3.50 -2.53 19.21
CA ARG A 199 3.96 -1.54 20.18
C ARG A 199 2.85 -1.09 21.13
N THR A 200 1.66 -0.84 20.60
CA THR A 200 0.51 -0.43 21.41
C THR A 200 0.07 -1.54 22.37
N LEU A 201 -0.06 -2.77 21.89
CA LEU A 201 -0.46 -3.92 22.70
C LEU A 201 0.55 -4.26 23.83
N MET A 202 1.82 -3.89 23.64
CA MET A 202 2.90 -4.12 24.64
C MET A 202 2.98 -3.04 25.72
N LYS A 203 2.28 -1.91 25.57
CA LYS A 203 2.29 -0.83 26.58
C LYS A 203 1.82 -1.31 27.95
N SER A 204 2.26 -0.64 29.01
CA SER A 204 1.79 -0.92 30.38
C SER A 204 0.39 -0.36 30.64
N THR A 205 0.06 0.76 29.99
CA THR A 205 -1.23 1.44 30.02
C THR A 205 -1.67 1.74 28.59
N LYS A 206 -2.96 1.92 28.35
CA LYS A 206 -3.52 2.23 27.02
C LYS A 206 -3.14 1.19 25.97
N ARG A 207 -3.44 -0.08 26.24
CA ARG A 207 -3.12 -1.20 25.36
C ARG A 207 -4.15 -1.45 24.27
N ASN A 208 -5.19 -0.61 24.19
CA ASN A 208 -6.25 -0.80 23.22
C ASN A 208 -5.97 0.05 21.97
N THR A 209 -6.35 -0.48 20.84
CA THR A 209 -6.12 0.14 19.53
C THR A 209 -7.41 0.18 18.73
N VAL A 210 -7.59 1.21 17.95
CA VAL A 210 -8.59 1.25 16.89
C VAL A 210 -7.90 1.46 15.54
N LEU A 211 -8.13 0.49 14.63
CA LEU A 211 -7.69 0.54 13.24
C LEU A 211 -8.70 1.36 12.45
N VAL A 212 -8.26 2.44 11.83
CA VAL A 212 -9.13 3.39 11.12
C VAL A 212 -8.71 3.48 9.68
N GLY A 213 -9.63 3.23 8.76
CA GLY A 213 -9.35 3.32 7.33
C GLY A 213 -10.55 2.91 6.47
N PRO A 214 -10.51 3.15 5.16
CA PRO A 214 -11.58 2.81 4.24
C PRO A 214 -11.96 1.32 4.28
N PRO A 215 -13.13 0.92 3.76
CA PRO A 215 -13.47 -0.49 3.58
C PRO A 215 -12.53 -1.14 2.57
N GLY A 216 -12.16 -2.42 2.79
CA GLY A 216 -11.29 -3.17 1.87
C GLY A 216 -9.78 -2.92 1.97
N VAL A 217 -9.30 -2.00 2.84
CA VAL A 217 -7.86 -1.73 3.00
C VAL A 217 -7.08 -2.81 3.77
N GLY A 218 -7.78 -3.80 4.33
CA GLY A 218 -7.14 -4.91 5.05
C GLY A 218 -6.99 -4.69 6.55
N LYS A 219 -7.91 -3.96 7.21
CA LYS A 219 -7.92 -3.81 8.69
C LYS A 219 -8.00 -5.17 9.40
N THR A 220 -8.92 -6.03 8.98
CA THR A 220 -9.10 -7.39 9.50
C THR A 220 -7.89 -8.26 9.20
N ALA A 221 -7.33 -8.16 7.99
CA ALA A 221 -6.12 -8.86 7.58
C ALA A 221 -4.91 -8.49 8.46
N LEU A 222 -4.79 -7.25 8.92
CA LEU A 222 -3.74 -6.83 9.84
C LEU A 222 -3.82 -7.59 11.18
N VAL A 223 -5.04 -7.81 11.68
CA VAL A 223 -5.27 -8.58 12.91
C VAL A 223 -5.02 -10.07 12.69
N GLU A 224 -5.36 -10.60 11.52
CA GLU A 224 -5.05 -11.97 11.12
C GLU A 224 -3.53 -12.19 11.01
N LYS A 225 -2.78 -11.24 10.43
CA LYS A 225 -1.30 -11.28 10.41
C LYS A 225 -0.72 -11.29 11.83
N LEU A 226 -1.21 -10.43 12.71
CA LEU A 226 -0.80 -10.42 14.12
C LEU A 226 -1.11 -11.78 14.79
N THR A 227 -2.30 -12.34 14.53
CA THR A 227 -2.71 -13.63 15.06
C THR A 227 -1.76 -14.75 14.62
N TRP A 228 -1.43 -14.78 13.31
CA TRP A 228 -0.44 -15.71 12.78
C TRP A 228 0.93 -15.55 13.46
N GLN A 229 1.41 -14.31 13.65
CA GLN A 229 2.69 -14.05 14.34
C GLN A 229 2.67 -14.54 15.78
N ILE A 230 1.56 -14.40 16.49
CA ILE A 230 1.41 -14.87 17.89
C ILE A 230 1.44 -16.40 17.92
N VAL A 231 0.65 -17.07 17.06
CA VAL A 231 0.53 -18.54 17.03
C VAL A 231 1.85 -19.21 16.61
N THR A 232 2.56 -18.64 15.63
CA THR A 232 3.86 -19.15 15.16
C THR A 232 5.04 -18.74 16.05
N GLY A 233 4.81 -17.89 17.06
CA GLY A 233 5.86 -17.40 17.97
C GLY A 233 6.72 -16.28 17.38
N ASN A 234 6.40 -15.78 16.17
CA ASN A 234 7.10 -14.67 15.51
C ASN A 234 6.67 -13.30 16.07
N CYS A 235 6.59 -13.18 17.37
CA CYS A 235 6.18 -11.97 18.08
C CYS A 235 7.01 -11.77 19.34
N PRO A 236 7.03 -10.54 19.91
CA PRO A 236 7.71 -10.28 21.18
C PRO A 236 7.17 -11.15 22.34
N GLU A 237 8.04 -11.48 23.29
CA GLU A 237 7.74 -12.36 24.43
C GLU A 237 6.45 -11.99 25.18
N LYS A 238 6.13 -10.69 25.31
CA LYS A 238 4.91 -10.21 25.99
C LYS A 238 3.61 -10.56 25.26
N LEU A 239 3.67 -10.95 24.00
CA LEU A 239 2.52 -11.33 23.19
C LEU A 239 2.44 -12.85 22.96
N LYS A 240 3.50 -13.60 23.26
CA LYS A 240 3.50 -15.06 23.14
C LYS A 240 2.47 -15.68 24.07
N GLY A 241 1.79 -16.70 23.56
CA GLY A 241 0.76 -17.42 24.32
C GLY A 241 -0.56 -16.64 24.52
N LEU A 242 -0.72 -15.47 23.90
CA LEU A 242 -2.01 -14.80 23.85
C LEU A 242 -2.93 -15.48 22.83
N VAL A 243 -4.22 -15.47 23.11
CA VAL A 243 -5.26 -15.94 22.18
C VAL A 243 -6.01 -14.74 21.62
N VAL A 244 -6.17 -14.70 20.30
CA VAL A 244 -6.95 -13.64 19.65
C VAL A 244 -8.38 -14.14 19.43
N LEU A 245 -9.34 -13.41 19.99
CA LEU A 245 -10.76 -13.70 19.93
C LEU A 245 -11.46 -12.65 19.07
N SER A 246 -12.27 -13.05 18.11
CA SER A 246 -13.12 -12.17 17.30
C SER A 246 -14.54 -12.15 17.82
N LEU A 247 -15.08 -10.95 17.98
CA LEU A 247 -16.45 -10.72 18.42
C LEU A 247 -17.33 -10.37 17.23
N ASP A 248 -18.38 -11.15 17.02
CA ASP A 248 -19.47 -10.82 16.09
C ASP A 248 -20.56 -10.04 16.84
N VAL A 249 -20.55 -8.73 16.65
CA VAL A 249 -21.50 -7.81 17.28
C VAL A 249 -22.92 -8.05 16.77
N THR A 250 -23.04 -8.38 15.46
CA THR A 250 -24.33 -8.63 14.81
C THR A 250 -25.01 -9.86 15.45
N ALA A 251 -24.25 -10.91 15.72
CA ALA A 251 -24.76 -12.12 16.36
C ALA A 251 -25.20 -11.90 17.83
N ILE A 252 -24.62 -10.93 18.53
CA ILE A 252 -25.08 -10.54 19.87
C ILE A 252 -26.49 -9.96 19.81
N ILE A 253 -26.74 -9.09 18.82
CA ILE A 253 -28.00 -8.36 18.67
C ILE A 253 -29.06 -9.22 17.97
N ALA A 254 -28.66 -10.14 17.10
CA ALA A 254 -29.57 -10.98 16.33
C ALA A 254 -30.42 -11.87 17.23
N GLY A 255 -31.72 -11.93 16.96
CA GLY A 255 -32.70 -12.76 17.68
C GLY A 255 -33.07 -12.27 19.09
N THR A 256 -32.66 -11.06 19.47
CA THR A 256 -33.07 -10.46 20.75
C THR A 256 -34.34 -9.64 20.54
N GLN A 257 -35.51 -10.27 20.87
CA GLN A 257 -36.79 -9.54 20.91
C GLN A 257 -36.91 -8.63 22.16
N TYR A 258 -36.06 -8.84 23.16
CA TYR A 258 -36.06 -8.11 24.42
C TYR A 258 -34.67 -7.54 24.73
N ARG A 259 -34.61 -6.29 25.16
CA ARG A 259 -33.41 -5.52 25.52
C ARG A 259 -32.47 -6.26 26.49
N GLY A 260 -33.03 -6.99 27.48
CA GLY A 260 -32.26 -7.68 28.53
C GLY A 260 -31.41 -8.84 28.03
N THR A 261 -31.76 -9.49 26.92
CA THR A 261 -31.02 -10.66 26.42
C THR A 261 -29.68 -10.34 25.80
N ALA A 262 -29.53 -9.20 25.10
CA ALA A 262 -28.23 -8.78 24.56
C ALA A 262 -27.31 -8.23 25.65
N GLU A 263 -27.87 -7.52 26.64
CA GLU A 263 -27.13 -7.05 27.82
C GLU A 263 -26.62 -8.26 28.65
N GLU A 264 -27.41 -9.31 28.78
CA GLU A 264 -27.02 -10.57 29.47
C GLU A 264 -25.89 -11.29 28.72
N ARG A 265 -26.01 -11.42 27.37
CA ARG A 265 -24.95 -12.00 26.52
C ARG A 265 -23.64 -11.23 26.66
N PHE A 266 -23.72 -9.89 26.61
CA PHE A 266 -22.56 -9.03 26.78
C PHE A 266 -21.96 -9.12 28.19
N ALA A 267 -22.78 -9.19 29.22
CA ALA A 267 -22.32 -9.39 30.58
C ALA A 267 -21.63 -10.76 30.79
N GLU A 268 -22.07 -11.82 30.09
CA GLU A 268 -21.41 -13.13 30.10
C GLU A 268 -20.04 -13.05 29.38
N LEU A 269 -19.97 -12.33 28.25
CA LEU A 269 -18.70 -12.04 27.56
C LEU A 269 -17.72 -11.34 28.50
N VAL A 270 -18.15 -10.27 29.19
CA VAL A 270 -17.32 -9.53 30.15
C VAL A 270 -16.77 -10.45 31.25
N ARG A 271 -17.61 -11.29 31.84
CA ARG A 271 -17.18 -12.24 32.85
C ARG A 271 -16.17 -13.25 32.32
N PHE A 272 -16.38 -13.74 31.11
CA PHE A 272 -15.43 -14.64 30.44
C PHE A 272 -14.08 -13.98 30.19
N LEU A 273 -14.05 -12.77 29.66
CA LEU A 273 -12.83 -12.00 29.42
C LEU A 273 -12.09 -11.66 30.73
N ASP A 274 -12.81 -11.32 31.79
CA ASP A 274 -12.22 -11.08 33.12
C ASP A 274 -11.55 -12.34 33.68
N SER A 275 -12.11 -13.53 33.41
CA SER A 275 -11.52 -14.80 33.81
C SER A 275 -10.40 -15.30 32.90
N THR A 276 -10.19 -14.65 31.75
CA THR A 276 -9.24 -15.05 30.72
C THR A 276 -8.26 -13.91 30.38
N PRO A 277 -7.29 -13.62 31.27
CA PRO A 277 -6.42 -12.42 31.12
C PRO A 277 -5.47 -12.46 29.92
N ASN A 278 -5.24 -13.66 29.36
CA ASN A 278 -4.30 -13.87 28.25
C ASN A 278 -4.99 -13.86 26.87
N CYS A 279 -5.90 -12.91 26.64
CA CYS A 279 -6.57 -12.76 25.37
C CYS A 279 -6.50 -11.33 24.81
N ILE A 280 -6.62 -11.25 23.49
CA ILE A 280 -6.85 -10.04 22.73
C ILE A 280 -8.25 -10.16 22.15
N LEU A 281 -9.11 -9.17 22.38
CA LEU A 281 -10.44 -9.10 21.80
C LEU A 281 -10.40 -8.23 20.55
N PHE A 282 -10.69 -8.81 19.42
CA PHE A 282 -10.89 -8.10 18.16
C PHE A 282 -12.39 -7.84 17.94
N ILE A 283 -12.73 -6.61 17.61
CA ILE A 283 -14.09 -6.16 17.30
C ILE A 283 -14.07 -5.46 15.96
N ASP A 284 -14.53 -6.17 14.92
CA ASP A 284 -14.73 -5.52 13.64
C ASP A 284 -15.96 -4.63 13.71
N GLU A 285 -15.97 -3.53 12.92
CA GLU A 285 -17.05 -2.55 12.92
C GLU A 285 -17.42 -2.08 14.35
N ILE A 286 -16.41 -1.74 15.17
CA ILE A 286 -16.60 -1.40 16.61
C ILE A 286 -17.59 -0.25 16.82
N HIS A 287 -17.81 0.59 15.81
CA HIS A 287 -18.79 1.67 15.83
C HIS A 287 -20.23 1.15 16.05
N THR A 288 -20.53 -0.08 15.64
CA THR A 288 -21.86 -0.69 15.84
C THR A 288 -22.21 -0.85 17.31
N ILE A 289 -21.21 -1.10 18.17
CA ILE A 289 -21.39 -1.13 19.64
C ILE A 289 -21.58 0.30 20.17
N LEU A 290 -20.85 1.27 19.60
CA LEU A 290 -20.83 2.66 20.09
C LEU A 290 -22.07 3.43 19.61
N GLY A 291 -22.57 3.12 18.42
CA GLY A 291 -23.75 3.76 17.80
C GLY A 291 -25.09 3.24 18.31
N ALA A 292 -25.12 2.05 18.91
CA ALA A 292 -26.34 1.45 19.43
C ALA A 292 -26.98 2.24 20.61
N GLY A 293 -26.32 3.31 21.08
CA GLY A 293 -26.84 4.15 22.19
C GLY A 293 -27.26 5.57 21.81
N ALA A 294 -27.07 5.99 20.55
CA ALA A 294 -27.14 7.43 20.18
C ALA A 294 -28.48 7.91 19.61
N CYS A 295 -29.38 7.05 19.18
CA CYS A 295 -30.48 7.47 18.29
C CYS A 295 -31.90 7.54 18.84
N ARG A 296 -32.24 6.97 20.00
CA ARG A 296 -33.59 7.20 20.63
C ARG A 296 -33.58 6.86 22.13
N ALA A 297 -34.41 7.56 22.91
CA ALA A 297 -34.66 7.22 24.31
C ALA A 297 -35.23 5.80 24.41
N GLY A 298 -34.37 4.81 24.72
CA GLY A 298 -34.73 3.39 24.80
C GLY A 298 -33.81 2.42 24.09
N GLU A 299 -32.80 2.87 23.32
CA GLU A 299 -31.84 1.99 22.63
C GLU A 299 -30.68 1.55 23.55
N MET A 300 -30.10 0.41 23.19
CA MET A 300 -29.14 -0.35 23.99
C MET A 300 -27.80 0.36 24.13
N ASP A 301 -27.34 0.61 25.34
CA ASP A 301 -26.04 1.25 25.59
C ASP A 301 -24.95 0.18 25.80
N LEU A 302 -24.60 -0.54 24.73
CA LEU A 302 -23.50 -1.52 24.74
C LEU A 302 -22.13 -0.84 24.95
N ALA A 303 -22.02 0.44 24.60
CA ALA A 303 -20.81 1.22 24.83
C ALA A 303 -20.45 1.32 26.32
N ASN A 304 -21.43 1.51 27.18
CA ASN A 304 -21.21 1.52 28.62
C ASN A 304 -20.78 0.16 29.17
N SER A 305 -21.20 -0.92 28.53
CA SER A 305 -20.82 -2.28 28.92
C SER A 305 -19.36 -2.62 28.52
N LEU A 306 -18.79 -1.95 27.52
CA LEU A 306 -17.35 -2.03 27.15
C LEU A 306 -16.44 -1.27 28.11
N LYS A 307 -16.92 -0.18 28.70
CA LYS A 307 -16.11 0.71 29.57
C LYS A 307 -15.42 -0.03 30.73
N PRO A 308 -16.04 -1.03 31.42
CA PRO A 308 -15.37 -1.81 32.46
C PRO A 308 -14.19 -2.63 31.96
N ILE A 309 -14.30 -3.29 30.79
CA ILE A 309 -13.21 -4.07 30.16
C ILE A 309 -12.02 -3.14 29.88
N LEU A 310 -12.30 -2.01 29.25
CA LEU A 310 -11.30 -1.00 28.91
C LEU A 310 -10.67 -0.32 30.15
N ALA A 311 -11.42 -0.23 31.26
CA ALA A 311 -10.95 0.43 32.48
C ALA A 311 -10.00 -0.47 33.29
N ARG A 312 -10.27 -1.76 33.37
CA ARG A 312 -9.47 -2.71 34.14
C ARG A 312 -8.14 -3.03 33.49
N GLY A 313 -8.03 -2.90 32.15
CA GLY A 313 -6.80 -3.13 31.40
C GLY A 313 -6.28 -4.58 31.44
N THR A 314 -7.12 -5.53 31.84
CA THR A 314 -6.80 -6.96 31.84
C THR A 314 -6.83 -7.55 30.45
N THR A 315 -7.82 -7.18 29.65
CA THR A 315 -7.99 -7.58 28.26
C THR A 315 -7.51 -6.48 27.32
N ARG A 316 -6.81 -6.84 26.26
CA ARG A 316 -6.44 -5.95 25.17
C ARG A 316 -7.54 -5.94 24.13
N VAL A 317 -7.93 -4.76 23.65
CA VAL A 317 -8.99 -4.63 22.66
C VAL A 317 -8.43 -4.01 21.38
N ILE A 318 -8.71 -4.63 20.24
CA ILE A 318 -8.46 -4.09 18.91
C ILE A 318 -9.83 -3.84 18.27
N GLY A 319 -10.14 -2.60 17.92
CA GLY A 319 -11.32 -2.25 17.13
C GLY A 319 -10.93 -1.96 15.69
N ALA A 320 -11.86 -2.15 14.76
CA ALA A 320 -11.72 -1.67 13.38
C ALA A 320 -12.96 -0.84 13.01
N THR A 321 -12.76 0.24 12.24
CA THR A 321 -13.85 1.13 11.78
C THR A 321 -13.39 1.99 10.61
N THR A 322 -14.31 2.72 9.98
CA THR A 322 -13.98 3.71 8.95
C THR A 322 -13.59 5.07 9.57
N SER A 323 -13.03 5.98 8.76
CA SER A 323 -12.67 7.33 9.22
C SER A 323 -13.88 8.14 9.64
N GLU A 324 -14.97 8.06 8.87
CA GLU A 324 -16.21 8.78 9.14
C GLU A 324 -16.85 8.30 10.47
N GLU A 325 -16.95 7.00 10.67
CA GLU A 325 -17.51 6.39 11.88
C GLU A 325 -16.62 6.66 13.10
N TYR A 326 -15.29 6.68 12.92
CA TYR A 326 -14.39 7.06 14.00
C TYR A 326 -14.65 8.50 14.48
N GLU A 327 -14.79 9.45 13.56
CA GLU A 327 -15.07 10.85 13.93
C GLU A 327 -16.46 10.97 14.58
N ASN A 328 -17.46 10.28 14.09
CA ASN A 328 -18.82 10.35 14.61
C ASN A 328 -18.96 9.73 16.01
N PHE A 329 -18.30 8.62 16.29
CA PHE A 329 -18.53 7.85 17.52
C PHE A 329 -17.39 7.94 18.54
N PHE A 330 -16.13 7.99 18.11
CA PHE A 330 -14.99 8.02 19.03
C PHE A 330 -14.57 9.44 19.40
N SER A 331 -14.65 10.40 18.49
CA SER A 331 -14.21 11.78 18.80
C SER A 331 -15.17 12.48 19.76
N SER A 332 -16.44 12.08 19.79
CA SER A 332 -17.46 12.60 20.70
C SER A 332 -17.35 12.09 22.14
N ASP A 333 -16.81 10.84 22.36
CA ASP A 333 -16.61 10.27 23.70
C ASP A 333 -15.15 10.38 24.16
N GLY A 334 -14.85 11.42 24.94
CA GLY A 334 -13.51 11.67 25.48
C GLY A 334 -12.97 10.54 26.37
N ALA A 335 -13.81 9.65 26.92
CA ALA A 335 -13.39 8.53 27.73
C ALA A 335 -12.87 7.39 26.84
N LEU A 336 -13.48 7.13 25.70
CA LEU A 336 -13.01 6.16 24.70
C LEU A 336 -11.74 6.66 24.01
N LYS A 337 -11.73 7.91 23.55
CA LYS A 337 -10.56 8.53 22.91
C LYS A 337 -9.28 8.44 23.76
N ARG A 338 -9.40 8.53 25.09
CA ARG A 338 -8.25 8.41 26.01
C ARG A 338 -7.76 6.99 26.20
N ARG A 339 -8.57 5.98 25.88
CA ARG A 339 -8.28 4.56 26.13
C ARG A 339 -7.85 3.79 24.89
N PHE A 340 -8.15 4.30 23.70
CA PHE A 340 -7.73 3.73 22.43
C PHE A 340 -6.62 4.56 21.79
N GLU A 341 -5.68 3.88 21.15
CA GLU A 341 -4.71 4.49 20.24
C GLU A 341 -5.22 4.32 18.81
N LYS A 342 -5.26 5.40 18.05
CA LYS A 342 -5.68 5.40 16.65
C LYS A 342 -4.51 4.98 15.78
N ILE A 343 -4.69 3.95 14.96
CA ILE A 343 -3.76 3.55 13.90
C ILE A 343 -4.47 3.74 12.57
N MET A 344 -3.90 4.57 11.70
CA MET A 344 -4.41 4.76 10.36
C MET A 344 -3.98 3.61 9.46
N VAL A 345 -4.92 3.05 8.71
CA VAL A 345 -4.69 2.01 7.70
C VAL A 345 -5.17 2.59 6.37
N ASN A 346 -4.26 3.23 5.67
CA ASN A 346 -4.56 3.89 4.40
C ASN A 346 -4.64 2.86 3.25
N GLU A 347 -5.27 3.24 2.14
CA GLU A 347 -5.21 2.45 0.92
C GLU A 347 -3.75 2.38 0.46
N PRO A 348 -3.21 1.17 0.14
CA PRO A 348 -1.84 1.02 -0.36
C PRO A 348 -1.72 1.61 -1.76
N HIS A 349 -0.52 2.10 -2.09
CA HIS A 349 -0.23 2.52 -3.45
C HIS A 349 -0.29 1.32 -4.41
N PRO A 350 -0.70 1.50 -5.68
CA PRO A 350 -0.80 0.42 -6.66
C PRO A 350 0.47 -0.44 -6.80
N HIS A 351 1.66 0.15 -6.67
CA HIS A 351 2.92 -0.59 -6.72
C HIS A 351 3.14 -1.52 -5.51
N GLU A 352 2.56 -1.21 -4.34
CA GLU A 352 2.66 -2.03 -3.12
C GLU A 352 1.68 -3.20 -3.15
N VAL A 353 0.55 -3.06 -3.85
CA VAL A 353 -0.55 -4.03 -3.86
C VAL A 353 -0.07 -5.42 -4.24
N TYR A 354 0.78 -5.53 -5.29
CA TYR A 354 1.31 -6.83 -5.72
C TYR A 354 2.04 -7.57 -4.59
N SER A 355 2.91 -6.87 -3.86
CA SER A 355 3.67 -7.46 -2.76
C SER A 355 2.77 -7.95 -1.63
N MET A 356 1.66 -7.24 -1.39
CA MET A 356 0.70 -7.57 -0.34
C MET A 356 -0.13 -8.82 -0.67
N ILE A 357 -0.51 -9.01 -1.94
CA ILE A 357 -1.45 -10.07 -2.36
C ILE A 357 -0.79 -11.33 -2.91
N ARG A 358 0.53 -11.33 -3.14
CA ARG A 358 1.25 -12.42 -3.81
C ARG A 358 0.99 -13.83 -3.23
N ASN A 359 0.90 -13.95 -1.90
CA ASN A 359 0.65 -15.23 -1.26
C ASN A 359 -0.83 -15.67 -1.38
N GLN A 360 -1.74 -14.71 -1.34
CA GLN A 360 -3.16 -14.97 -1.57
C GLN A 360 -3.43 -15.40 -3.01
N ILE A 361 -2.73 -14.80 -3.98
CA ILE A 361 -2.80 -15.21 -5.40
C ILE A 361 -2.39 -16.68 -5.57
N LYS A 362 -1.28 -17.12 -4.96
CA LYS A 362 -0.85 -18.52 -5.01
C LYS A 362 -1.94 -19.49 -4.49
N PHE A 363 -2.67 -19.06 -3.47
CA PHE A 363 -3.78 -19.83 -2.92
C PHE A 363 -4.94 -19.90 -3.93
N LEU A 364 -5.35 -18.76 -4.51
CA LEU A 364 -6.40 -18.70 -5.54
C LEU A 364 -6.03 -19.50 -6.80
N GLU A 365 -4.79 -19.38 -7.27
CA GLU A 365 -4.27 -20.16 -8.41
C GLU A 365 -4.39 -21.68 -8.16
N LYS A 366 -4.10 -22.11 -6.94
CA LYS A 366 -4.20 -23.52 -6.55
C LYS A 366 -5.65 -23.98 -6.47
N GLU A 367 -6.54 -23.14 -5.99
CA GLU A 367 -7.97 -23.42 -5.84
C GLU A 367 -8.64 -23.57 -7.21
N HIS A 368 -8.37 -22.66 -8.14
CA HIS A 368 -8.96 -22.65 -9.49
C HIS A 368 -8.20 -23.51 -10.51
N GLY A 369 -6.97 -23.94 -10.19
CA GLY A 369 -6.11 -24.67 -11.15
C GLY A 369 -5.71 -23.82 -12.36
N VAL A 370 -5.73 -22.50 -12.23
CA VAL A 370 -5.42 -21.49 -13.27
C VAL A 370 -4.34 -20.56 -12.75
N THR A 371 -3.38 -20.17 -13.59
CA THR A 371 -2.31 -19.26 -13.20
C THR A 371 -2.48 -17.86 -13.78
N ILE A 372 -1.93 -16.85 -13.09
CA ILE A 372 -1.94 -15.47 -13.53
C ILE A 372 -0.51 -14.90 -13.52
N SER A 373 -0.06 -14.33 -14.65
CA SER A 373 1.27 -13.74 -14.74
C SER A 373 1.36 -12.39 -14.03
N ARG A 374 2.57 -12.01 -13.57
CA ARG A 374 2.82 -10.71 -12.92
C ARG A 374 2.30 -9.54 -13.77
N LYS A 375 2.60 -9.50 -15.06
CA LYS A 375 2.09 -8.45 -15.97
C LYS A 375 0.56 -8.39 -16.01
N MET A 376 -0.10 -9.54 -15.85
CA MET A 376 -1.56 -9.58 -15.82
C MET A 376 -2.09 -9.10 -14.47
N ILE A 377 -1.38 -9.36 -13.37
CA ILE A 377 -1.74 -8.83 -12.04
C ILE A 377 -1.62 -7.31 -12.04
N GLU A 378 -0.53 -6.74 -12.58
CA GLU A 378 -0.35 -5.30 -12.74
C GLU A 378 -1.48 -4.68 -13.59
N PHE A 379 -1.88 -5.36 -14.67
CA PHE A 379 -3.04 -4.96 -15.47
C PHE A 379 -4.36 -5.01 -14.66
N VAL A 380 -4.53 -6.01 -13.78
CA VAL A 380 -5.71 -6.10 -12.90
C VAL A 380 -5.70 -4.96 -11.87
N ILE A 381 -4.56 -4.68 -11.24
CA ILE A 381 -4.43 -3.58 -10.27
C ILE A 381 -4.85 -2.26 -10.90
N LEU A 382 -4.37 -2.01 -12.11
CA LEU A 382 -4.73 -0.81 -12.87
C LEU A 382 -6.23 -0.72 -13.13
N ASN A 383 -6.82 -1.81 -13.64
CA ASN A 383 -8.26 -1.84 -13.94
C ASN A 383 -9.12 -1.76 -12.67
N ALA A 384 -8.70 -2.38 -11.58
CA ALA A 384 -9.37 -2.25 -10.29
C ALA A 384 -9.40 -0.80 -9.80
N SER A 385 -8.33 -0.03 -10.04
CA SER A 385 -8.28 1.39 -9.70
C SER A 385 -9.19 2.26 -10.58
N ILE A 386 -9.47 1.82 -11.82
CA ILE A 386 -10.34 2.55 -12.76
C ILE A 386 -11.81 2.22 -12.54
N PHE A 387 -12.17 0.95 -12.36
CA PHE A 387 -13.56 0.49 -12.46
C PHE A 387 -14.26 0.17 -11.14
N ASN A 388 -13.54 0.11 -10.03
CA ASN A 388 -14.12 -0.24 -8.74
C ASN A 388 -13.82 0.83 -7.68
N TYR A 389 -14.81 1.67 -7.38
CA TYR A 389 -14.70 2.77 -6.40
C TYR A 389 -15.27 2.47 -5.01
N GLU A 390 -16.09 1.43 -4.87
CA GLU A 390 -16.79 1.16 -3.62
C GLU A 390 -15.87 0.57 -2.55
N THR A 391 -14.82 -0.14 -2.98
CA THR A 391 -13.84 -0.76 -2.07
C THR A 391 -12.42 -0.27 -2.38
N SER A 392 -11.53 -0.44 -1.41
CA SER A 392 -10.12 -0.04 -1.55
C SER A 392 -9.23 -1.23 -1.87
N ASN A 393 -8.01 -0.95 -2.35
CA ASN A 393 -6.96 -1.96 -2.43
C ASN A 393 -6.55 -2.42 -1.01
N PRO A 394 -6.19 -3.69 -0.82
CA PRO A 394 -6.01 -4.75 -1.84
C PRO A 394 -7.28 -5.53 -2.19
N ASP A 395 -8.39 -5.33 -1.48
CA ASP A 395 -9.61 -6.14 -1.61
C ASP A 395 -10.20 -6.10 -3.03
N LYS A 396 -10.35 -4.90 -3.61
CA LYS A 396 -10.86 -4.75 -4.98
C LYS A 396 -10.00 -5.47 -6.02
N THR A 397 -8.67 -5.49 -5.84
CA THR A 397 -7.77 -6.19 -6.76
C THR A 397 -7.89 -7.70 -6.59
N LEU A 398 -8.00 -8.20 -5.36
CA LEU A 398 -8.18 -9.63 -5.08
C LEU A 398 -9.50 -10.16 -5.66
N ASP A 399 -10.59 -9.43 -5.44
CA ASP A 399 -11.90 -9.78 -6.00
C ASP A 399 -11.86 -9.85 -7.54
N LEU A 400 -11.19 -8.88 -8.17
CA LEU A 400 -11.06 -8.87 -9.63
C LEU A 400 -10.14 -9.98 -10.16
N ILE A 401 -9.07 -10.35 -9.42
CA ILE A 401 -8.23 -11.51 -9.75
C ILE A 401 -9.06 -12.77 -9.65
N ASP A 402 -9.77 -12.98 -8.55
CA ASP A 402 -10.60 -14.16 -8.31
C ASP A 402 -11.65 -14.33 -9.43
N LYS A 403 -12.42 -13.31 -9.73
CA LYS A 403 -13.36 -13.27 -10.86
C LYS A 403 -12.69 -13.62 -12.19
N SER A 404 -11.48 -13.11 -12.43
CA SER A 404 -10.74 -13.38 -13.68
C SER A 404 -10.24 -14.82 -13.76
N LEU A 405 -9.86 -15.42 -12.63
CA LEU A 405 -9.50 -16.84 -12.53
C LEU A 405 -10.72 -17.73 -12.81
N VAL A 406 -11.87 -17.44 -12.20
CA VAL A 406 -13.15 -18.15 -12.46
C VAL A 406 -13.51 -18.08 -13.95
N ILE A 407 -13.42 -16.91 -14.59
CA ILE A 407 -13.72 -16.77 -16.02
C ILE A 407 -12.78 -17.63 -16.87
N ALA A 408 -11.50 -17.71 -16.52
CA ALA A 408 -10.53 -18.53 -17.25
C ALA A 408 -10.77 -20.03 -17.01
N GLU A 409 -11.12 -20.43 -15.79
CA GLU A 409 -11.51 -21.80 -15.42
C GLU A 409 -12.74 -22.25 -16.22
N LEU A 410 -13.81 -21.47 -16.22
CA LEU A 410 -15.03 -21.75 -17.00
C LEU A 410 -14.77 -21.83 -18.51
N ALA A 411 -13.76 -21.12 -18.99
CA ALA A 411 -13.30 -21.20 -20.38
C ALA A 411 -12.33 -22.37 -20.64
N ASN A 412 -12.07 -23.24 -19.66
CA ASN A 412 -11.10 -24.33 -19.70
C ASN A 412 -9.69 -23.86 -20.13
N LYS A 413 -9.25 -22.70 -19.63
CA LYS A 413 -7.91 -22.13 -19.86
C LYS A 413 -7.05 -22.30 -18.62
N LYS A 414 -5.75 -22.56 -18.83
CA LYS A 414 -4.77 -22.70 -17.74
C LYS A 414 -4.17 -21.37 -17.28
N HIS A 415 -4.38 -20.29 -18.05
CA HIS A 415 -3.78 -19.00 -17.77
C HIS A 415 -4.80 -17.89 -17.96
N VAL A 416 -4.77 -16.91 -17.05
CA VAL A 416 -5.55 -15.67 -17.20
C VAL A 416 -4.96 -14.83 -18.34
N SER A 417 -5.81 -14.32 -19.21
CA SER A 417 -5.46 -13.41 -20.29
C SER A 417 -6.17 -12.08 -20.12
N ARG A 418 -5.68 -11.03 -20.81
CA ARG A 418 -6.32 -9.70 -20.84
C ARG A 418 -7.82 -9.77 -21.16
N LYS A 419 -8.24 -10.70 -22.04
CA LYS A 419 -9.67 -10.91 -22.37
C LYS A 419 -10.49 -11.38 -21.18
N HIS A 420 -9.92 -12.23 -20.32
CA HIS A 420 -10.63 -12.71 -19.12
C HIS A 420 -10.82 -11.56 -18.10
N VAL A 421 -9.82 -10.71 -17.91
CA VAL A 421 -9.93 -9.52 -17.05
C VAL A 421 -10.97 -8.54 -17.59
N LEU A 422 -10.88 -8.19 -18.88
CA LEU A 422 -11.81 -7.24 -19.51
C LEU A 422 -13.25 -7.74 -19.57
N LYS A 423 -13.46 -9.07 -19.49
CA LYS A 423 -14.80 -9.65 -19.43
C LYS A 423 -15.57 -9.25 -18.16
N ASN A 424 -14.87 -8.96 -17.08
CA ASN A 424 -15.51 -8.40 -15.87
C ASN A 424 -16.13 -7.00 -16.11
N PHE A 425 -15.71 -6.32 -17.18
CA PHE A 425 -16.14 -4.97 -17.56
C PHE A 425 -16.83 -4.96 -18.92
N GLU A 426 -17.48 -6.06 -19.33
CA GLU A 426 -18.14 -6.17 -20.64
C GLU A 426 -19.15 -5.02 -20.85
N TYR A 427 -19.92 -4.68 -19.83
CA TYR A 427 -20.88 -3.58 -19.90
C TYR A 427 -20.17 -2.25 -20.21
N ASN A 428 -19.13 -1.92 -19.50
CA ASN A 428 -18.37 -0.67 -19.69
C ASN A 428 -17.67 -0.63 -21.04
N THR A 429 -17.08 -1.75 -21.47
CA THR A 429 -16.42 -1.86 -22.79
C THR A 429 -17.43 -1.80 -23.93
N GLN A 430 -18.65 -2.30 -23.74
CA GLN A 430 -19.72 -2.16 -24.73
C GLN A 430 -20.21 -0.72 -24.79
N LEU A 431 -20.43 -0.05 -23.66
CA LEU A 431 -20.76 1.38 -23.62
C LEU A 431 -19.72 2.23 -24.38
N PHE A 432 -18.43 1.93 -24.18
CA PHE A 432 -17.35 2.61 -24.91
C PHE A 432 -17.44 2.38 -26.42
N LYS A 433 -17.72 1.15 -26.87
CA LYS A 433 -17.89 0.85 -28.31
C LYS A 433 -19.07 1.62 -28.92
N ASP A 434 -20.18 1.67 -28.20
CA ASP A 434 -21.43 2.28 -28.64
C ASP A 434 -21.42 3.82 -28.51
N MET A 435 -20.41 4.37 -27.81
CA MET A 435 -20.26 5.83 -27.64
C MET A 435 -20.01 6.52 -28.98
N PRO A 436 -20.74 7.61 -29.29
CA PRO A 436 -20.50 8.40 -30.49
C PRO A 436 -19.05 8.88 -30.62
N GLU A 437 -18.48 8.85 -31.82
CA GLU A 437 -17.09 9.28 -32.07
C GLU A 437 -16.81 10.71 -31.61
N SER A 438 -17.80 11.61 -31.73
CA SER A 438 -17.67 12.97 -31.22
C SER A 438 -17.52 13.02 -29.71
N GLN A 439 -18.23 12.14 -28.99
CA GLN A 439 -18.15 12.05 -27.53
C GLN A 439 -16.84 11.39 -27.10
N LYS A 440 -16.39 10.30 -27.77
CA LYS A 440 -15.08 9.70 -27.52
C LYS A 440 -13.96 10.71 -27.66
N LYS A 441 -14.02 11.54 -28.73
CA LYS A 441 -13.04 12.60 -28.94
C LYS A 441 -13.08 13.66 -27.85
N ALA A 442 -14.27 14.12 -27.47
CA ALA A 442 -14.39 15.13 -26.42
C ALA A 442 -13.82 14.62 -25.10
N THR A 443 -14.22 13.40 -24.68
CA THR A 443 -13.69 12.76 -23.47
C THR A 443 -12.19 12.53 -23.55
N ALA A 444 -11.67 12.11 -24.72
CA ALA A 444 -10.24 11.91 -24.92
C ALA A 444 -9.43 13.22 -24.80
N PHE A 445 -9.95 14.33 -25.32
CA PHE A 445 -9.32 15.64 -25.13
C PHE A 445 -9.37 16.09 -23.67
N HIS A 446 -10.48 15.85 -23.00
CA HIS A 446 -10.66 16.16 -21.58
C HIS A 446 -9.60 15.46 -20.73
N GLU A 447 -9.56 14.12 -20.79
CA GLU A 447 -8.64 13.33 -19.98
C GLU A 447 -7.17 13.55 -20.37
N ALA A 448 -6.87 13.68 -21.66
CA ALA A 448 -5.53 14.02 -22.12
C ALA A 448 -5.09 15.43 -21.67
N GLY A 449 -6.04 16.38 -21.58
CA GLY A 449 -5.78 17.71 -21.06
C GLY A 449 -5.29 17.66 -19.60
N HIS A 450 -5.97 16.95 -18.73
CA HIS A 450 -5.54 16.73 -17.36
C HIS A 450 -4.16 16.09 -17.29
N TYR A 451 -3.93 15.02 -18.07
CA TYR A 451 -2.66 14.31 -18.09
C TYR A 451 -1.48 15.22 -18.49
N ILE A 452 -1.63 16.01 -19.56
CA ILE A 452 -0.59 16.94 -20.04
C ILE A 452 -0.21 17.92 -18.93
N LEU A 453 -1.18 18.47 -18.22
CA LEU A 453 -0.89 19.40 -17.12
C LEU A 453 -0.14 18.70 -15.98
N TYR A 454 -0.59 17.53 -15.52
CA TYR A 454 0.11 16.78 -14.47
C TYR A 454 1.55 16.46 -14.88
N ARG A 455 1.77 16.01 -16.11
CA ARG A 455 3.10 15.62 -16.61
C ARG A 455 4.08 16.79 -16.70
N TYR A 456 3.63 17.96 -17.17
CA TYR A 456 4.50 19.09 -17.48
C TYR A 456 4.49 20.19 -16.42
N SER A 457 3.75 20.04 -15.33
CA SER A 457 3.73 20.99 -14.22
C SER A 457 4.95 20.83 -13.32
N SER A 458 5.77 21.89 -13.28
CA SER A 458 7.07 21.85 -12.57
C SER A 458 6.95 21.75 -11.04
N GLN A 459 5.83 22.22 -10.48
CA GLN A 459 5.57 22.21 -9.03
C GLN A 459 4.87 20.93 -8.55
N LEU A 460 4.31 20.13 -9.46
CA LEU A 460 3.51 18.94 -9.11
C LEU A 460 4.32 17.64 -9.20
N ARG A 461 5.60 17.67 -8.80
CA ARG A 461 6.50 16.50 -8.85
C ARG A 461 6.09 15.34 -7.94
N ASN A 462 5.26 15.64 -6.95
CA ASN A 462 4.67 14.64 -6.05
C ASN A 462 3.41 13.98 -6.61
N ILE A 463 3.02 14.31 -7.83
CA ILE A 463 1.83 13.75 -8.47
C ILE A 463 2.27 12.96 -9.69
N THR A 464 1.86 11.69 -9.72
CA THR A 464 2.04 10.82 -10.89
C THR A 464 0.67 10.36 -11.40
N VAL A 465 0.60 10.09 -12.71
CA VAL A 465 -0.63 9.56 -13.33
C VAL A 465 -0.32 8.18 -13.83
N SER A 466 -0.80 7.17 -13.12
CA SER A 466 -0.55 5.75 -13.43
C SER A 466 -1.35 5.25 -14.63
N ALA A 467 -2.48 5.88 -14.94
CA ALA A 467 -3.27 5.57 -16.14
C ALA A 467 -4.22 6.69 -16.53
N VAL A 468 -4.61 6.66 -17.81
CA VAL A 468 -5.68 7.49 -18.39
C VAL A 468 -6.70 6.58 -19.06
N SER A 469 -7.98 6.74 -18.75
CA SER A 469 -9.09 5.97 -19.33
C SER A 469 -10.18 6.88 -19.86
N ILE A 470 -10.73 6.51 -21.01
CA ILE A 470 -11.96 7.10 -21.58
C ILE A 470 -13.09 6.07 -21.71
N ILE A 471 -12.96 4.95 -21.01
CA ILE A 471 -14.04 3.96 -20.90
C ILE A 471 -15.01 4.44 -19.83
N PRO A 472 -16.28 4.61 -20.17
CA PRO A 472 -17.27 5.14 -19.24
C PRO A 472 -17.55 4.15 -18.11
N THR A 473 -17.80 4.70 -16.92
CA THR A 473 -18.32 3.98 -15.76
C THR A 473 -19.71 4.53 -15.41
N GLU A 474 -20.33 4.04 -14.35
CA GLU A 474 -21.59 4.57 -13.86
C GLU A 474 -21.46 6.04 -13.38
N SER A 475 -20.27 6.43 -12.93
CA SER A 475 -20.03 7.73 -12.27
C SER A 475 -19.34 8.76 -13.18
N TYR A 476 -18.62 8.34 -14.23
CA TYR A 476 -17.84 9.24 -15.09
C TYR A 476 -17.62 8.66 -16.50
N LEU A 477 -17.32 9.56 -17.45
CA LEU A 477 -17.06 9.20 -18.85
C LEU A 477 -15.59 8.88 -19.12
N GLY A 478 -14.70 9.38 -18.28
CA GLY A 478 -13.26 9.15 -18.33
C GLY A 478 -12.63 9.44 -16.99
N VAL A 479 -11.35 9.07 -16.80
CA VAL A 479 -10.62 9.31 -15.56
C VAL A 479 -9.11 9.28 -15.76
N ASN A 480 -8.39 10.15 -15.05
CA ASN A 480 -6.97 10.02 -14.76
C ASN A 480 -6.78 9.37 -13.39
N VAL A 481 -6.07 8.26 -13.33
CA VAL A 481 -5.68 7.62 -12.06
C VAL A 481 -4.46 8.34 -11.53
N VAL A 482 -4.70 9.23 -10.56
CA VAL A 482 -3.69 10.13 -10.00
C VAL A 482 -3.21 9.60 -8.66
N GLU A 483 -1.91 9.51 -8.49
CA GLU A 483 -1.25 9.11 -7.25
C GLU A 483 -0.51 10.30 -6.65
N PHE A 484 -0.67 10.51 -5.34
CA PHE A 484 0.05 11.51 -4.58
C PHE A 484 1.18 10.82 -3.82
N ASN A 485 2.42 11.13 -4.17
CA ASN A 485 3.59 10.66 -3.43
C ASN A 485 3.80 11.54 -2.19
N SER A 486 3.54 10.98 -1.01
CA SER A 486 3.67 11.67 0.28
C SER A 486 5.12 11.91 0.71
N GLU A 487 6.10 11.23 0.07
CA GLU A 487 7.52 11.36 0.40
C GLU A 487 8.11 12.72 -0.03
N HIS A 488 7.50 13.38 -1.00
CA HIS A 488 7.84 14.75 -1.32
C HIS A 488 7.02 15.70 -0.44
N LEU A 489 7.51 15.97 0.77
CA LEU A 489 7.06 17.11 1.58
C LEU A 489 7.30 18.39 0.78
N ILE A 490 6.31 18.77 0.00
CA ILE A 490 6.32 20.03 -0.73
C ILE A 490 5.69 21.05 0.21
N ASP A 491 6.43 22.12 0.47
CA ASP A 491 5.84 23.32 1.07
C ASP A 491 4.99 24.00 -0.02
N PRO A 492 3.65 23.84 0.00
CA PRO A 492 2.81 24.22 -1.12
C PRO A 492 2.73 25.73 -1.25
N THR A 493 3.44 26.25 -2.24
CA THR A 493 3.49 27.68 -2.59
C THR A 493 2.24 28.13 -3.36
N TYR A 494 2.08 29.42 -3.55
CA TYR A 494 1.02 29.97 -4.41
C TYR A 494 1.09 29.37 -5.83
N ASP A 495 2.28 29.24 -6.41
CA ASP A 495 2.48 28.68 -7.75
C ASP A 495 2.12 27.19 -7.80
N TYR A 496 2.33 26.43 -6.74
CA TYR A 496 1.85 25.06 -6.61
C TYR A 496 0.34 24.99 -6.80
N TYR A 497 -0.40 25.86 -6.10
CA TYR A 497 -1.86 25.88 -6.21
C TYR A 497 -2.36 26.43 -7.54
N VAL A 498 -1.68 27.39 -8.15
CA VAL A 498 -1.98 27.83 -9.53
C VAL A 498 -1.90 26.64 -10.48
N GLN A 499 -0.83 25.83 -10.41
CA GLN A 499 -0.64 24.68 -11.27
C GLN A 499 -1.65 23.56 -10.98
N LEU A 500 -1.94 23.28 -9.70
CA LEU A 500 -2.92 22.24 -9.33
C LEU A 500 -4.35 22.61 -9.74
N ILE A 501 -4.75 23.86 -9.55
CA ILE A 501 -6.05 24.36 -10.03
C ILE A 501 -6.07 24.32 -11.57
N GLY A 502 -4.94 24.67 -12.23
CA GLY A 502 -4.79 24.53 -13.66
C GLY A 502 -5.02 23.11 -14.16
N CYS A 503 -4.52 22.09 -13.42
CA CYS A 503 -4.80 20.69 -13.73
C CYS A 503 -6.31 20.37 -13.68
N TYR A 504 -7.04 20.86 -12.69
CA TYR A 504 -8.50 20.64 -12.63
C TYR A 504 -9.25 21.34 -13.78
N LEU A 505 -8.77 22.47 -14.27
CA LEU A 505 -9.40 23.21 -15.38
C LEU A 505 -9.00 22.66 -16.76
N ALA A 506 -7.91 21.90 -16.83
CA ALA A 506 -7.27 21.50 -18.10
C ALA A 506 -8.17 20.67 -19.02
N GLY A 507 -8.99 19.77 -18.48
CA GLY A 507 -9.90 18.95 -19.26
C GLY A 507 -10.88 19.82 -20.07
N ARG A 508 -11.52 20.76 -19.38
CA ARG A 508 -12.45 21.72 -20.01
C ARG A 508 -11.77 22.60 -21.06
N ILE A 509 -10.56 23.11 -20.75
CA ILE A 509 -9.80 23.96 -21.68
C ILE A 509 -9.40 23.17 -22.93
N ALA A 510 -8.98 21.91 -22.77
CA ALA A 510 -8.62 21.05 -23.89
C ALA A 510 -9.84 20.73 -24.77
N GLU A 511 -11.02 20.48 -24.19
CA GLU A 511 -12.27 20.32 -24.95
C GLU A 511 -12.63 21.58 -25.75
N GLU A 512 -12.52 22.76 -25.15
CA GLU A 512 -12.82 24.04 -25.77
C GLU A 512 -11.86 24.32 -26.95
N MET A 513 -10.56 24.06 -26.77
CA MET A 513 -9.55 24.20 -27.82
C MET A 513 -9.81 23.29 -29.03
N TYR A 514 -10.42 22.12 -28.80
CA TYR A 514 -10.74 21.15 -29.86
C TYR A 514 -12.07 21.45 -30.55
N SER A 515 -13.15 21.69 -29.79
CA SER A 515 -14.52 21.68 -30.32
C SER A 515 -15.16 23.05 -30.45
N ASN A 516 -14.58 24.10 -29.88
CA ASN A 516 -15.20 25.41 -29.64
C ASN A 516 -16.57 25.30 -28.93
N LYS A 517 -16.82 24.22 -28.20
CA LYS A 517 -18.04 23.97 -27.44
C LYS A 517 -17.71 23.59 -26.02
N LEU A 518 -18.50 24.08 -25.10
CA LEU A 518 -18.42 23.73 -23.69
C LEU A 518 -19.46 22.68 -23.35
N ASN A 519 -19.04 21.59 -22.72
CA ASN A 519 -19.91 20.55 -22.22
C ASN A 519 -20.09 20.68 -20.69
N SER A 520 -21.21 20.17 -20.16
CA SER A 520 -21.48 20.16 -18.72
C SER A 520 -20.68 19.09 -17.96
N GLY A 521 -19.93 18.22 -18.66
CA GLY A 521 -19.18 17.12 -18.07
C GLY A 521 -18.06 17.55 -17.09
N ALA A 522 -17.55 18.78 -17.25
CA ALA A 522 -16.51 19.34 -16.41
C ALA A 522 -17.02 19.97 -15.08
N SER A 523 -18.29 19.75 -14.69
CA SER A 523 -18.88 20.39 -13.50
C SER A 523 -18.12 20.03 -12.22
N SER A 524 -17.74 18.77 -12.02
CA SER A 524 -17.01 18.32 -10.82
C SER A 524 -15.59 18.91 -10.75
N ASP A 525 -14.93 19.10 -11.88
CA ASP A 525 -13.59 19.69 -11.91
C ASP A 525 -13.61 21.20 -11.67
N LEU A 526 -14.65 21.87 -12.16
CA LEU A 526 -14.91 23.27 -11.82
C LEU A 526 -15.19 23.44 -10.32
N GLU A 527 -15.97 22.53 -9.73
CA GLU A 527 -16.24 22.54 -8.29
C GLU A 527 -14.95 22.38 -7.49
N LYS A 528 -14.12 21.36 -7.80
CA LYS A 528 -12.82 21.14 -7.18
C LYS A 528 -11.89 22.36 -7.31
N ALA A 529 -11.83 22.95 -8.51
CA ALA A 529 -11.03 24.14 -8.78
C ALA A 529 -11.46 25.34 -7.92
N ASN A 530 -12.78 25.60 -7.87
CA ASN A 530 -13.35 26.69 -7.08
C ASN A 530 -13.17 26.48 -5.58
N ASP A 531 -13.40 25.27 -5.07
CA ASP A 531 -13.25 24.95 -3.65
C ASP A 531 -11.79 25.05 -3.20
N LEU A 532 -10.86 24.60 -4.04
CA LEU A 532 -9.44 24.76 -3.75
C LEU A 532 -9.05 26.24 -3.79
N ALA A 533 -9.49 27.01 -4.77
CA ALA A 533 -9.22 28.44 -4.85
C ALA A 533 -9.76 29.18 -3.63
N LYS A 534 -11.00 28.88 -3.19
CA LYS A 534 -11.55 29.42 -1.92
C LYS A 534 -10.66 29.10 -0.73
N LYS A 535 -10.24 27.84 -0.55
CA LYS A 535 -9.36 27.41 0.55
C LYS A 535 -8.03 28.14 0.55
N VAL A 536 -7.40 28.31 -0.62
CA VAL A 536 -6.12 29.01 -0.79
C VAL A 536 -6.23 30.46 -0.33
N ILE A 537 -7.33 31.14 -0.69
CA ILE A 537 -7.56 32.54 -0.34
C ILE A 537 -7.94 32.71 1.13
N THR A 538 -8.82 31.86 1.65
CA THR A 538 -9.44 32.09 2.97
C THR A 538 -8.76 31.34 4.11
N LYS A 539 -8.21 30.13 3.86
CA LYS A 539 -7.67 29.26 4.93
C LYS A 539 -6.15 29.18 4.93
N PHE A 540 -5.47 29.25 3.77
CA PHE A 540 -4.01 29.04 3.72
C PHE A 540 -3.19 30.33 3.82
N GLY A 541 -3.83 31.49 3.70
CA GLY A 541 -3.16 32.78 3.88
C GLY A 541 -2.06 33.09 2.85
N LEU A 542 -2.08 32.44 1.69
CA LEU A 542 -1.00 32.51 0.68
C LEU A 542 -1.00 33.80 -0.16
N LEU A 543 -1.93 34.73 0.08
CA LEU A 543 -1.95 36.02 -0.59
C LEU A 543 -1.32 37.11 0.27
N THR A 544 -0.19 37.63 -0.20
CA THR A 544 0.42 38.85 0.28
C THR A 544 -0.53 40.04 0.00
N ASN A 545 -0.80 40.87 1.01
CA ASN A 545 -1.60 42.09 1.01
C ASN A 545 -2.97 42.04 1.71
N PHE A 546 -3.25 41.01 2.49
CA PHE A 546 -4.25 41.17 3.55
C PHE A 546 -3.61 41.91 4.72
N SER A 547 -4.13 43.05 5.06
CA SER A 547 -3.63 43.88 6.16
C SER A 547 -3.72 43.21 7.54
N ASN A 548 -4.30 42.01 7.67
CA ASN A 548 -4.63 41.43 8.96
C ASN A 548 -4.26 39.96 9.16
N ASN A 549 -3.57 39.24 8.28
CA ASN A 549 -3.18 37.82 8.45
C ASN A 549 -4.28 36.95 9.10
N ARG A 550 -5.54 37.17 8.74
CA ARG A 550 -6.69 36.50 9.35
C ARG A 550 -7.17 35.34 8.48
N ILE A 551 -7.44 34.20 9.10
CA ILE A 551 -8.17 33.08 8.48
C ILE A 551 -9.67 33.41 8.52
N TYR A 552 -10.35 33.15 7.41
CA TYR A 552 -11.78 33.39 7.28
C TYR A 552 -12.51 32.07 7.04
N ASP A 553 -13.59 31.84 7.79
CA ASP A 553 -14.52 30.74 7.52
C ASP A 553 -15.75 31.29 6.80
N LEU A 554 -15.92 30.90 5.52
CA LEU A 554 -16.99 31.39 4.68
C LEU A 554 -18.39 30.94 5.12
N GLU A 555 -18.49 29.90 5.96
CA GLU A 555 -19.77 29.36 6.43
C GLU A 555 -20.22 29.97 7.75
N THR A 556 -19.28 30.36 8.59
CA THR A 556 -19.59 30.79 9.97
C THR A 556 -19.28 32.26 10.26
N ASP A 557 -18.40 32.88 9.49
CA ASP A 557 -18.01 34.27 9.71
C ASP A 557 -18.99 35.26 9.03
N LEU A 558 -19.38 36.32 9.75
CA LEU A 558 -20.13 37.45 9.19
C LEU A 558 -19.17 38.38 8.45
N PHE A 559 -19.32 38.51 7.15
CA PHE A 559 -18.52 39.41 6.31
C PHE A 559 -19.25 40.71 6.00
N SER A 560 -18.48 41.81 5.93
CA SER A 560 -18.98 42.99 5.24
C SER A 560 -19.00 42.77 3.74
N GLU A 561 -19.96 43.34 3.01
CA GLU A 561 -20.05 43.25 1.54
C GLU A 561 -18.71 43.56 0.86
N LYS A 562 -18.02 44.60 1.33
CA LYS A 562 -16.71 45.00 0.79
C LYS A 562 -15.64 43.91 0.94
N LEU A 563 -15.63 43.16 2.04
CA LEU A 563 -14.66 42.10 2.27
C LEU A 563 -15.02 40.86 1.41
N ALA A 564 -16.32 40.56 1.27
CA ALA A 564 -16.78 39.49 0.39
C ALA A 564 -16.39 39.77 -1.06
N ASP A 565 -16.55 41.01 -1.55
CA ASP A 565 -16.13 41.42 -2.88
C ASP A 565 -14.62 41.30 -3.07
N GLU A 566 -13.83 41.67 -2.06
CA GLU A 566 -12.36 41.54 -2.13
C GLU A 566 -11.92 40.08 -2.19
N ILE A 567 -12.54 39.19 -1.41
CA ILE A 567 -12.29 37.75 -1.44
C ILE A 567 -12.64 37.19 -2.83
N ASN A 568 -13.80 37.52 -3.36
CA ASN A 568 -14.24 37.07 -4.68
C ASN A 568 -13.28 37.53 -5.78
N MET A 569 -12.90 38.80 -5.79
CA MET A 569 -11.92 39.30 -6.78
C MET A 569 -10.58 38.56 -6.71
N LYS A 570 -10.13 38.12 -5.54
CA LYS A 570 -8.88 37.34 -5.39
C LYS A 570 -9.05 35.90 -5.87
N ILE A 571 -10.20 35.27 -5.60
CA ILE A 571 -10.54 33.95 -6.13
C ILE A 571 -10.56 34.01 -7.65
N ASP A 572 -11.24 34.98 -8.25
CA ASP A 572 -11.30 35.16 -9.70
C ASP A 572 -9.91 35.38 -10.31
N LYS A 573 -9.05 36.16 -9.66
CA LYS A 573 -7.67 36.36 -10.10
C LYS A 573 -6.86 35.08 -10.08
N LEU A 574 -6.98 34.25 -9.01
CA LEU A 574 -6.30 32.97 -8.91
C LEU A 574 -6.78 32.00 -10.00
N LEU A 575 -8.08 31.88 -10.18
CA LEU A 575 -8.68 31.04 -11.24
C LEU A 575 -8.24 31.49 -12.64
N LYS A 576 -8.18 32.79 -12.87
CA LYS A 576 -7.69 33.35 -14.13
C LYS A 576 -6.21 33.01 -14.37
N SER A 577 -5.36 33.18 -13.38
CA SER A 577 -3.93 32.79 -13.47
C SER A 577 -3.77 31.29 -13.75
N ALA A 578 -4.57 30.44 -13.10
CA ALA A 578 -4.58 29.00 -13.33
C ALA A 578 -5.07 28.64 -14.76
N THR A 579 -6.08 29.34 -15.26
CA THR A 579 -6.60 29.16 -16.64
C THR A 579 -5.54 29.56 -17.66
N GLU A 580 -4.87 30.71 -17.48
CA GLU A 580 -3.79 31.20 -18.35
C GLU A 580 -2.64 30.19 -18.38
N TYR A 581 -2.19 29.70 -17.22
CA TYR A 581 -1.16 28.66 -17.10
C TYR A 581 -1.55 27.38 -17.84
N ALA A 582 -2.77 26.88 -17.63
CA ALA A 582 -3.27 25.66 -18.25
C ALA A 582 -3.35 25.81 -19.78
N THR A 583 -3.89 26.92 -20.27
CA THR A 583 -3.98 27.21 -21.71
C THR A 583 -2.60 27.23 -22.35
N GLN A 584 -1.64 27.97 -21.76
CA GLN A 584 -0.30 28.07 -22.28
C GLN A 584 0.42 26.72 -22.31
N THR A 585 0.24 25.90 -21.25
CA THR A 585 0.85 24.56 -21.17
C THR A 585 0.28 23.64 -22.25
N LEU A 586 -1.04 23.63 -22.46
CA LEU A 586 -1.70 22.83 -23.50
C LEU A 586 -1.29 23.27 -24.91
N GLU A 587 -1.15 24.57 -25.15
CA GLU A 587 -0.66 25.09 -26.45
C GLU A 587 0.78 24.66 -26.73
N ASN A 588 1.66 24.74 -25.74
CA ASN A 588 3.06 24.34 -25.85
C ASN A 588 3.21 22.84 -26.14
N HIS A 589 2.30 22.01 -25.60
CA HIS A 589 2.32 20.55 -25.73
C HIS A 589 1.18 20.00 -26.62
N LYS A 590 0.74 20.79 -27.59
CA LYS A 590 -0.38 20.44 -28.49
C LYS A 590 -0.11 19.16 -29.30
N LYS A 591 1.17 18.88 -29.65
CA LYS A 591 1.53 17.68 -30.41
C LYS A 591 1.34 16.43 -29.56
N GLU A 592 1.86 16.45 -28.35
CA GLU A 592 1.75 15.37 -27.37
C GLU A 592 0.29 15.11 -27.00
N LEU A 593 -0.48 16.18 -26.79
CA LEU A 593 -1.93 16.09 -26.54
C LEU A 593 -2.64 15.32 -27.67
N ASN A 594 -2.40 15.67 -28.94
CA ASN A 594 -3.05 15.01 -30.08
C ASN A 594 -2.61 13.54 -30.24
N ILE A 595 -1.34 13.22 -29.96
CA ILE A 595 -0.85 11.84 -29.97
C ILE A 595 -1.60 11.03 -28.91
N LEU A 596 -1.65 11.53 -27.68
CA LEU A 596 -2.33 10.86 -26.57
C LEU A 596 -3.81 10.64 -26.87
N VAL A 597 -4.51 11.67 -27.36
CA VAL A 597 -5.92 11.58 -27.77
C VAL A 597 -6.14 10.49 -28.80
N SER A 598 -5.30 10.43 -29.85
CA SER A 598 -5.44 9.41 -30.90
C SER A 598 -5.29 7.99 -30.36
N GLN A 599 -4.38 7.77 -29.41
CA GLN A 599 -4.16 6.46 -28.78
C GLN A 599 -5.28 6.10 -27.80
N LEU A 600 -5.78 7.06 -27.03
CA LEU A 600 -6.92 6.84 -26.14
C LEU A 600 -8.19 6.43 -26.92
N ILE A 601 -8.47 7.05 -28.06
CA ILE A 601 -9.62 6.67 -28.91
C ILE A 601 -9.51 5.21 -29.37
N VAL A 602 -8.30 4.74 -29.69
CA VAL A 602 -8.07 3.37 -30.19
C VAL A 602 -8.11 2.33 -29.04
N HIS A 603 -7.46 2.64 -27.95
CA HIS A 603 -7.22 1.67 -26.87
C HIS A 603 -8.22 1.78 -25.70
N GLY A 604 -8.84 2.92 -25.51
CA GLY A 604 -9.75 3.22 -24.40
C GLY A 604 -9.04 3.50 -23.07
N ILE A 605 -7.95 2.78 -22.79
CA ILE A 605 -7.13 2.90 -21.58
C ILE A 605 -5.65 2.86 -21.98
N LEU A 606 -4.83 3.70 -21.36
CA LEU A 606 -3.38 3.70 -21.46
C LEU A 606 -2.76 3.76 -20.07
N SER A 607 -1.81 2.88 -19.79
CA SER A 607 -0.98 2.91 -18.59
C SER A 607 0.15 3.95 -18.73
N GLU A 608 0.76 4.34 -17.61
CA GLU A 608 1.91 5.25 -17.60
C GLU A 608 3.04 4.77 -18.53
N ASP A 609 3.37 3.46 -18.47
CA ASP A 609 4.39 2.84 -19.33
C ASP A 609 4.06 2.91 -20.82
N GLU A 610 2.78 2.73 -21.18
CA GLU A 610 2.32 2.85 -22.55
C GLU A 610 2.40 4.30 -23.02
N ILE A 611 2.01 5.24 -22.18
CA ILE A 611 2.09 6.68 -22.49
C ILE A 611 3.54 7.14 -22.62
N ASN A 612 4.44 6.70 -21.72
CA ASN A 612 5.87 7.04 -21.78
C ASN A 612 6.57 6.52 -23.03
N LYS A 613 6.05 5.48 -23.70
CA LYS A 613 6.58 4.96 -24.96
C LYS A 613 6.11 5.74 -26.19
N ILE A 614 4.99 6.46 -26.09
CA ILE A 614 4.38 7.17 -27.22
C ILE A 614 4.60 8.67 -27.16
N LEU A 615 4.91 9.25 -26.00
CA LEU A 615 5.31 10.64 -25.79
C LEU A 615 6.81 10.76 -25.53
#